data_fc979a996742d06e532922700712733e
#
_entry.id   fc979a996742d06e532922700712733e
#
_cell.length_a   1.000
_cell.length_b   1.000
_cell.length_c   1.000
_cell.angle_alpha   90.00
_cell.angle_beta   90.00
_cell.angle_gamma   90.00
#
_symmetry.space_group_name_H-M   'P 1'
#
loop_
_entity.id
_entity.type
_entity.pdbx_description
1 polymer ?
#
loop_
_entity_poly.entity_id
_entity_poly.type
_entity_poly.pdbx_seq_one_letter_code
_entity_poly.pdbx_strand_id
1 'polypeptide(L)'
;QEDFKMVLEQKEMDVIKELQTQEKSCVEKYRRYKEQACDMELKNLFGKIEKLEQKHYDTLGKVLEGEVPECNCNDDDGKNYEPPVTYTQADNSEDKKTDCFLVTDCIGTEKMVSSEYNSKVFRFANAALRKLMADIQIEEQNHAEMLYKYKTANGMA
;
A
#
# COMPACT_ATOMS: atom_id res chain seq x y z
N GLN A 1 15.89 -7.02 31.70
CA GLN A 1 16.24 -7.36 30.31
C GLN A 1 16.46 -6.04 29.59
N GLU A 2 17.73 -5.72 29.27
CA GLU A 2 18.00 -4.59 28.39
C GLU A 2 17.52 -4.98 27.00
N ASP A 3 16.50 -4.26 26.50
CA ASP A 3 16.07 -4.38 25.12
C ASP A 3 17.20 -3.84 24.22
N PHE A 4 17.90 -4.74 23.56
CA PHE A 4 18.93 -4.38 22.60
C PHE A 4 18.26 -3.72 21.40
N LYS A 5 18.38 -2.38 21.30
CA LYS A 5 18.00 -1.66 20.11
C LYS A 5 18.95 -2.00 18.97
N MET A 6 18.39 -2.24 17.80
CA MET A 6 19.16 -2.44 16.58
C MET A 6 19.88 -1.14 16.21
N VAL A 7 21.14 -1.25 15.81
CA VAL A 7 21.92 -0.13 15.30
C VAL A 7 21.95 -0.21 13.77
N LEU A 8 21.35 0.79 13.12
CA LEU A 8 21.36 0.93 11.68
C LEU A 8 22.61 1.68 11.22
N GLU A 9 23.18 1.26 10.10
CA GLU A 9 24.17 2.05 9.38
C GLU A 9 23.49 3.25 8.70
N GLN A 10 24.25 4.30 8.43
CA GLN A 10 23.71 5.51 7.79
C GLN A 10 23.04 5.20 6.45
N LYS A 11 23.63 4.35 5.62
CA LYS A 11 23.06 3.94 4.33
C LYS A 11 21.74 3.19 4.49
N GLU A 12 21.58 2.43 5.58
CA GLU A 12 20.32 1.73 5.88
C GLU A 12 19.25 2.73 6.34
N MET A 13 19.61 3.70 7.18
CA MET A 13 18.70 4.78 7.59
C MET A 13 18.22 5.59 6.39
N ASP A 14 19.10 5.88 5.44
CA ASP A 14 18.75 6.62 4.23
C ASP A 14 17.72 5.87 3.38
N VAL A 15 17.86 4.54 3.26
CA VAL A 15 16.88 3.70 2.56
C VAL A 15 15.52 3.74 3.26
N ILE A 16 15.49 3.63 4.60
CA ILE A 16 14.23 3.69 5.36
C ILE A 16 13.55 5.05 5.19
N LYS A 17 14.30 6.14 5.22
CA LYS A 17 13.76 7.50 5.01
C LYS A 17 13.18 7.67 3.61
N GLU A 18 13.83 7.10 2.61
CA GLU A 18 13.33 7.11 1.23
C GLU A 18 12.00 6.35 1.13
N LEU A 19 11.91 5.17 1.73
CA LEU A 19 10.67 4.39 1.80
C LEU A 19 9.57 5.15 2.56
N GLN A 20 9.90 5.82 3.66
CA GLN A 20 8.94 6.67 4.39
C GLN A 20 8.40 7.79 3.51
N THR A 21 9.25 8.47 2.76
CA THR A 21 8.83 9.53 1.85
C THR A 21 7.85 8.99 0.81
N GLN A 22 8.09 7.80 0.31
CA GLN A 22 7.22 7.14 -0.65
C GLN A 22 5.87 6.74 -0.02
N GLU A 23 5.88 6.19 1.19
CA GLU A 23 4.65 5.86 1.92
C GLU A 23 3.82 7.11 2.22
N LYS A 24 4.46 8.21 2.61
CA LYS A 24 3.78 9.48 2.83
C LYS A 24 3.09 9.98 1.55
N SER A 25 3.76 9.85 0.43
CA SER A 25 3.19 10.19 -0.89
C SER A 25 1.97 9.32 -1.20
N CYS A 26 2.02 8.02 -0.88
CA CYS A 26 0.89 7.11 -1.04
C CYS A 26 -0.30 7.51 -0.15
N VAL A 27 -0.05 7.79 1.13
CA VAL A 27 -1.10 8.25 2.07
C VAL A 27 -1.81 9.48 1.52
N GLU A 28 -1.06 10.46 1.04
CA GLU A 28 -1.62 11.69 0.48
C GLU A 28 -2.40 11.43 -0.80
N LYS A 29 -1.88 10.57 -1.69
CA LYS A 29 -2.59 10.18 -2.92
C LYS A 29 -3.93 9.54 -2.61
N TYR A 30 -3.99 8.54 -1.73
CA TYR A 30 -5.24 7.87 -1.37
C TYR A 30 -6.22 8.81 -0.69
N ARG A 31 -5.75 9.73 0.15
CA ARG A 31 -6.59 10.74 0.76
C ARG A 31 -7.27 11.61 -0.29
N ARG A 32 -6.50 12.13 -1.25
CA ARG A 32 -7.02 12.97 -2.33
C ARG A 32 -7.94 12.20 -3.26
N TYR A 33 -7.58 10.99 -3.61
CA TYR A 33 -8.37 10.15 -4.51
C TYR A 33 -9.69 9.71 -3.86
N LYS A 34 -9.68 9.46 -2.56
CA LYS A 34 -10.90 9.20 -1.80
C LYS A 34 -11.90 10.37 -1.92
N GLU A 35 -11.41 11.60 -1.89
CA GLU A 35 -12.26 12.78 -2.08
C GLU A 35 -12.77 12.92 -3.52
N GLN A 36 -11.95 12.56 -4.49
CA GLN A 36 -12.27 12.67 -5.92
C GLN A 36 -13.16 11.54 -6.43
N ALA A 37 -13.10 10.37 -5.83
CA ALA A 37 -13.89 9.21 -6.24
C ALA A 37 -15.39 9.50 -6.14
N CYS A 38 -16.16 8.99 -7.09
CA CYS A 38 -17.61 9.17 -7.15
C CYS A 38 -18.34 8.05 -6.42
N ASP A 39 -17.90 6.80 -6.57
CA ASP A 39 -18.50 5.63 -5.93
C ASP A 39 -18.09 5.52 -4.46
N MET A 40 -19.08 5.35 -3.58
CA MET A 40 -18.83 5.18 -2.14
C MET A 40 -17.98 3.96 -1.85
N GLU A 41 -18.15 2.86 -2.56
CA GLU A 41 -17.32 1.67 -2.39
C GLU A 41 -15.84 1.97 -2.68
N LEU A 42 -15.58 2.73 -3.75
CA LEU A 42 -14.20 3.12 -4.08
C LEU A 42 -13.63 4.09 -3.04
N LYS A 43 -14.44 5.04 -2.55
CA LYS A 43 -14.05 5.91 -1.44
C LYS A 43 -13.64 5.10 -0.21
N ASN A 44 -14.42 4.10 0.15
CA ASN A 44 -14.14 3.22 1.29
C ASN A 44 -12.87 2.40 1.08
N LEU A 45 -12.67 1.87 -0.13
CA LEU A 45 -11.46 1.12 -0.47
C LEU A 45 -10.21 2.01 -0.37
N PHE A 46 -10.25 3.21 -0.94
CA PHE A 46 -9.14 4.16 -0.84
C PHE A 46 -8.87 4.55 0.63
N GLY A 47 -9.91 4.73 1.43
CA GLY A 47 -9.77 5.03 2.86
C GLY A 47 -9.12 3.88 3.65
N LYS A 48 -9.46 2.65 3.32
CA LYS A 48 -8.83 1.46 3.92
C LYS A 48 -7.35 1.38 3.58
N ILE A 49 -7.00 1.58 2.31
CA ILE A 49 -5.60 1.52 1.86
C ILE A 49 -4.81 2.70 2.46
N GLU A 50 -5.38 3.88 2.52
CA GLU A 50 -4.75 5.05 3.17
C GLU A 50 -4.29 4.73 4.59
N LYS A 51 -5.14 4.08 5.39
CA LYS A 51 -4.82 3.70 6.77
C LYS A 51 -3.68 2.68 6.83
N LEU A 52 -3.64 1.73 5.92
CA LEU A 52 -2.60 0.72 5.86
C LEU A 52 -1.25 1.33 5.43
N GLU A 53 -1.26 2.24 4.47
CA GLU A 53 -0.06 2.97 4.06
C GLU A 53 0.47 3.86 5.19
N GLN A 54 -0.42 4.50 5.97
CA GLN A 54 -0.03 5.25 7.17
C GLN A 54 0.63 4.33 8.21
N LYS A 55 0.10 3.12 8.38
CA LYS A 55 0.70 2.13 9.27
C LYS A 55 2.10 1.73 8.80
N HIS A 56 2.31 1.56 7.49
CA HIS A 56 3.64 1.29 6.95
C HIS A 56 4.61 2.44 7.24
N TYR A 57 4.17 3.67 7.05
CA TYR A 57 4.95 4.85 7.38
C TYR A 57 5.36 4.86 8.87
N ASP A 58 4.42 4.60 9.76
CA ASP A 58 4.65 4.57 11.20
C ASP A 58 5.62 3.44 11.59
N THR A 59 5.46 2.27 10.97
CA THR A 59 6.34 1.10 11.17
C THR A 59 7.78 1.42 10.78
N LEU A 60 7.98 2.09 9.65
CA LEU A 60 9.31 2.52 9.21
C LEU A 60 9.91 3.55 10.17
N GLY A 61 9.07 4.42 10.76
CA GLY A 61 9.50 5.36 11.80
C GLY A 61 10.06 4.64 13.03
N LYS A 62 9.44 3.54 13.45
CA LYS A 62 9.93 2.71 14.56
C LYS A 62 11.27 2.06 14.23
N VAL A 63 11.45 1.64 12.98
CA VAL A 63 12.74 1.10 12.52
C VAL A 63 13.85 2.14 12.69
N LEU A 64 13.59 3.41 12.37
CA LEU A 64 14.57 4.49 12.58
C LEU A 64 14.90 4.71 14.05
N GLU A 65 14.00 4.34 14.97
CA GLU A 65 14.23 4.38 16.41
C GLU A 65 14.97 3.14 16.94
N GLY A 66 15.29 2.18 16.08
CA GLY A 66 16.01 0.96 16.42
C GLY A 66 15.13 -0.23 16.76
N GLU A 67 13.82 -0.14 16.49
CA GLU A 67 12.87 -1.24 16.69
C GLU A 67 12.60 -1.95 15.37
N VAL A 68 12.40 -3.27 15.43
CA VAL A 68 11.85 -4.03 14.29
C VAL A 68 10.50 -4.57 14.73
N PRO A 69 9.41 -3.83 14.45
CA PRO A 69 8.09 -4.30 14.82
C PRO A 69 7.72 -5.54 14.01
N GLU A 70 6.96 -6.44 14.64
CA GLU A 70 6.38 -7.56 13.91
C GLU A 70 5.33 -7.01 12.95
N CYS A 71 5.47 -7.37 11.68
CA CYS A 71 4.44 -7.15 10.69
C CYS A 71 3.65 -8.45 10.57
N ASN A 72 2.44 -8.46 11.14
CA ASN A 72 1.50 -9.54 10.90
C ASN A 72 0.88 -9.30 9.53
N CYS A 73 1.56 -9.77 8.51
CA CYS A 73 1.08 -9.66 7.15
C CYS A 73 -0.28 -10.35 7.03
N ASN A 74 -1.31 -9.56 6.73
CA ASN A 74 -2.61 -10.11 6.41
C ASN A 74 -2.67 -10.42 4.91
N ASP A 75 -2.43 -11.67 4.59
CA ASP A 75 -2.38 -12.16 3.21
C ASP A 75 -3.79 -12.41 2.63
N ASP A 76 -4.83 -12.27 3.44
CA ASP A 76 -6.20 -12.62 3.08
C ASP A 76 -7.05 -11.44 2.59
N ASP A 77 -6.65 -10.20 2.83
CA ASP A 77 -7.45 -9.02 2.48
C ASP A 77 -7.77 -8.95 0.99
N GLY A 78 -6.79 -9.19 0.15
CA GLY A 78 -7.01 -9.23 -1.30
C GLY A 78 -7.87 -10.41 -1.73
N LYS A 79 -7.56 -11.58 -1.20
CA LYS A 79 -8.26 -12.83 -1.50
C LYS A 79 -9.74 -12.77 -1.13
N ASN A 80 -10.05 -12.19 0.02
CA ASN A 80 -11.41 -12.17 0.57
C ASN A 80 -12.23 -10.97 0.13
N TYR A 81 -11.63 -10.01 -0.55
CA TYR A 81 -12.35 -8.82 -1.03
C TYR A 81 -13.31 -9.18 -2.16
N GLU A 82 -14.58 -8.86 -1.96
CA GLU A 82 -15.65 -9.08 -2.94
C GLU A 82 -16.41 -7.75 -3.12
N PRO A 83 -15.99 -6.89 -4.06
CA PRO A 83 -16.65 -5.61 -4.25
C PRO A 83 -18.06 -5.76 -4.84
N PRO A 84 -19.05 -5.01 -4.35
CA PRO A 84 -20.32 -4.91 -5.02
C PRO A 84 -20.16 -4.21 -6.37
N VAL A 85 -21.06 -4.50 -7.31
CA VAL A 85 -21.10 -3.85 -8.62
C VAL A 85 -21.89 -2.56 -8.50
N THR A 86 -21.23 -1.42 -8.67
CA THR A 86 -21.86 -0.10 -8.72
C THR A 86 -22.18 0.31 -10.17
N TYR A 87 -21.21 0.09 -11.05
CA TYR A 87 -21.34 0.44 -12.47
C TYR A 87 -21.58 -0.80 -13.31
N THR A 88 -22.58 -0.76 -14.17
CA THR A 88 -22.82 -1.85 -15.12
C THR A 88 -21.75 -1.85 -16.21
N GLN A 89 -21.64 -2.98 -16.93
CA GLN A 89 -20.71 -3.11 -18.04
C GLN A 89 -20.96 -2.04 -19.13
N ALA A 90 -22.23 -1.72 -19.38
CA ALA A 90 -22.64 -0.77 -20.41
C ALA A 90 -22.61 0.70 -19.95
N ASP A 91 -22.42 0.95 -18.66
CA ASP A 91 -22.35 2.32 -18.13
C ASP A 91 -21.19 3.09 -18.77
N ASN A 92 -21.48 4.26 -19.30
CA ASN A 92 -20.52 5.15 -19.97
C ASN A 92 -20.52 6.55 -19.33
N SER A 93 -20.86 6.63 -18.05
CA SER A 93 -20.92 7.88 -17.31
C SER A 93 -19.53 8.50 -17.07
N GLU A 94 -19.51 9.82 -16.88
CA GLU A 94 -18.28 10.51 -16.46
C GLU A 94 -17.80 10.04 -15.08
N ASP A 95 -18.73 9.69 -14.19
CA ASP A 95 -18.39 9.14 -12.88
C ASP A 95 -17.60 7.82 -13.01
N LYS A 96 -18.07 6.91 -13.85
CA LYS A 96 -17.34 5.66 -14.12
C LYS A 96 -15.95 5.93 -14.72
N LYS A 97 -15.84 6.87 -15.65
CA LYS A 97 -14.55 7.25 -16.26
C LYS A 97 -13.59 7.82 -15.23
N THR A 98 -14.08 8.69 -14.35
CA THR A 98 -13.28 9.24 -13.25
C THR A 98 -12.77 8.14 -12.34
N ASP A 99 -13.65 7.28 -11.86
CA ASP A 99 -13.29 6.20 -10.95
C ASP A 99 -12.36 5.18 -11.63
N CYS A 100 -12.54 4.91 -12.90
CA CYS A 100 -11.65 4.06 -13.68
C CYS A 100 -10.21 4.62 -13.73
N PHE A 101 -10.09 5.93 -13.99
CA PHE A 101 -8.79 6.61 -13.98
C PHE A 101 -8.10 6.49 -12.62
N LEU A 102 -8.82 6.80 -11.54
CA LEU A 102 -8.28 6.79 -10.19
C LEU A 102 -7.80 5.39 -9.77
N VAL A 103 -8.63 4.36 -9.98
CA VAL A 103 -8.28 2.99 -9.61
C VAL A 103 -7.13 2.45 -10.45
N THR A 104 -7.09 2.77 -11.73
CA THR A 104 -6.03 2.32 -12.64
C THR A 104 -4.68 2.93 -12.25
N ASP A 105 -4.67 4.22 -11.91
CA ASP A 105 -3.47 4.90 -11.44
C ASP A 105 -2.96 4.28 -10.14
N CYS A 106 -3.85 3.98 -9.21
CA CYS A 106 -3.48 3.37 -7.92
C CYS A 106 -2.93 1.96 -8.09
N ILE A 107 -3.43 1.16 -9.02
CA ILE A 107 -2.84 -0.16 -9.34
C ILE A 107 -1.38 0.00 -9.77
N GLY A 108 -1.10 0.97 -10.63
CA GLY A 108 0.27 1.28 -11.05
C GLY A 108 1.16 1.71 -9.89
N THR A 109 0.62 2.54 -8.99
CA THR A 109 1.33 2.97 -7.78
C THR A 109 1.69 1.79 -6.88
N GLU A 110 0.76 0.86 -6.63
CA GLU A 110 1.00 -0.31 -5.80
C GLU A 110 2.08 -1.22 -6.39
N LYS A 111 2.06 -1.42 -7.70
CA LYS A 111 3.10 -2.20 -8.39
C LYS A 111 4.47 -1.55 -8.24
N MET A 112 4.55 -0.24 -8.37
CA MET A 112 5.80 0.51 -8.20
C MET A 112 6.32 0.40 -6.76
N VAL A 113 5.47 0.64 -5.78
CA VAL A 113 5.84 0.58 -4.35
C VAL A 113 6.27 -0.83 -3.95
N SER A 114 5.56 -1.85 -4.39
CA SER A 114 5.93 -3.25 -4.20
C SER A 114 7.33 -3.54 -4.74
N SER A 115 7.63 -3.05 -5.93
CA SER A 115 8.96 -3.18 -6.54
C SER A 115 10.05 -2.47 -5.72
N GLU A 116 9.76 -1.30 -5.17
CA GLU A 116 10.69 -0.57 -4.30
C GLU A 116 11.05 -1.38 -3.06
N TYR A 117 10.07 -1.95 -2.37
CA TYR A 117 10.35 -2.81 -1.22
C TYR A 117 11.16 -4.04 -1.61
N ASN A 118 10.82 -4.69 -2.72
CA ASN A 118 11.55 -5.84 -3.23
C ASN A 118 13.02 -5.51 -3.52
N SER A 119 13.28 -4.39 -4.16
CA SER A 119 14.64 -3.97 -4.53
C SER A 119 15.51 -3.59 -3.31
N LYS A 120 14.90 -3.26 -2.18
CA LYS A 120 15.59 -2.81 -0.96
C LYS A 120 15.91 -3.94 0.02
N VAL A 121 15.35 -5.15 -0.16
CA VAL A 121 15.52 -6.25 0.79
C VAL A 121 16.99 -6.50 1.12
N PHE A 122 17.85 -6.56 0.12
CA PHE A 122 19.27 -6.85 0.31
C PHE A 122 20.11 -5.63 0.73
N ARG A 123 19.47 -4.48 0.94
CA ARG A 123 20.13 -3.32 1.54
C ARG A 123 20.34 -3.46 3.05
N PHE A 124 19.67 -4.42 3.67
CA PHE A 124 19.68 -4.63 5.12
C PHE A 124 20.40 -5.91 5.48
N ALA A 125 21.32 -5.80 6.45
CA ALA A 125 22.03 -6.95 7.00
C ALA A 125 21.13 -7.76 7.95
N ASN A 126 20.21 -7.10 8.65
CA ASN A 126 19.34 -7.73 9.65
C ASN A 126 18.21 -8.53 8.99
N ALA A 127 18.12 -9.82 9.32
CA ALA A 127 17.13 -10.72 8.74
C ALA A 127 15.69 -10.31 9.09
N ALA A 128 15.45 -9.77 10.30
CA ALA A 128 14.12 -9.32 10.69
C ALA A 128 13.69 -8.10 9.89
N LEU A 129 14.61 -7.20 9.54
CA LEU A 129 14.32 -6.08 8.63
C LEU A 129 14.01 -6.56 7.22
N ARG A 130 14.76 -7.52 6.70
CA ARG A 130 14.45 -8.11 5.38
C ARG A 130 13.06 -8.74 5.37
N LYS A 131 12.69 -9.44 6.45
CA LYS A 131 11.35 -10.01 6.59
C LYS A 131 10.28 -8.91 6.62
N LEU A 132 10.52 -7.82 7.35
CA LEU A 132 9.60 -6.68 7.39
C LEU A 132 9.37 -6.10 5.99
N MET A 133 10.44 -5.91 5.20
CA MET A 133 10.32 -5.44 3.82
C MET A 133 9.48 -6.39 2.98
N ALA A 134 9.69 -7.69 3.10
CA ALA A 134 8.93 -8.70 2.37
C ALA A 134 7.45 -8.72 2.79
N ASP A 135 7.17 -8.58 4.09
CA ASP A 135 5.80 -8.55 4.61
C ASP A 135 5.04 -7.30 4.12
N ILE A 136 5.66 -6.14 4.12
CA ILE A 136 5.06 -4.93 3.57
C ILE A 136 4.82 -5.10 2.06
N GLN A 137 5.76 -5.69 1.35
CA GLN A 137 5.61 -5.96 -0.08
C GLN A 137 4.38 -6.85 -0.38
N ILE A 138 4.12 -7.85 0.46
CA ILE A 138 2.92 -8.69 0.33
C ILE A 138 1.64 -7.85 0.56
N GLU A 139 1.63 -6.94 1.53
CA GLU A 139 0.48 -6.06 1.76
C GLU A 139 0.22 -5.15 0.55
N GLU A 140 1.28 -4.65 -0.10
CA GLU A 140 1.14 -3.87 -1.34
C GLU A 140 0.53 -4.71 -2.47
N GLN A 141 0.86 -5.99 -2.57
CA GLN A 141 0.22 -6.92 -3.51
C GLN A 141 -1.29 -7.06 -3.21
N ASN A 142 -1.66 -7.18 -1.94
CA ASN A 142 -3.07 -7.23 -1.54
C ASN A 142 -3.84 -5.98 -1.95
N HIS A 143 -3.22 -4.80 -1.80
CA HIS A 143 -3.83 -3.54 -2.25
C HIS A 143 -4.08 -3.57 -3.76
N ALA A 144 -3.11 -3.97 -4.54
CA ALA A 144 -3.25 -4.08 -5.98
C ALA A 144 -4.35 -5.08 -6.38
N GLU A 145 -4.45 -6.22 -5.67
CA GLU A 145 -5.51 -7.21 -5.90
C GLU A 145 -6.90 -6.64 -5.61
N MET A 146 -7.09 -5.95 -4.50
CA MET A 146 -8.37 -5.33 -4.17
C MET A 146 -8.79 -4.29 -5.22
N LEU A 147 -7.86 -3.44 -5.63
CA LEU A 147 -8.10 -2.43 -6.66
C LEU A 147 -8.44 -3.07 -8.01
N TYR A 148 -7.75 -4.13 -8.38
CA TYR A 148 -8.01 -4.86 -9.61
C TYR A 148 -9.39 -5.54 -9.58
N LYS A 149 -9.77 -6.15 -8.46
CA LYS A 149 -11.08 -6.77 -8.28
C LYS A 149 -12.20 -5.73 -8.40
N TYR A 150 -12.03 -4.57 -7.78
CA TYR A 150 -12.97 -3.45 -7.93
C TYR A 150 -13.12 -3.06 -9.40
N LYS A 151 -12.01 -2.86 -10.07
CA LYS A 151 -11.97 -2.49 -11.49
C LYS A 151 -12.71 -3.48 -12.36
N THR A 152 -12.41 -4.77 -12.19
CA THR A 152 -13.00 -5.85 -12.96
C THR A 152 -14.51 -5.98 -12.68
N ALA A 153 -14.92 -5.95 -11.43
CA ALA A 153 -16.32 -6.06 -11.05
C ALA A 153 -17.19 -4.95 -11.65
N ASN A 154 -16.61 -3.78 -11.88
CA ASN A 154 -17.31 -2.61 -12.41
C ASN A 154 -17.15 -2.41 -13.92
N GLY A 155 -16.64 -3.42 -14.63
CA GLY A 155 -16.50 -3.35 -16.08
C GLY A 155 -15.56 -2.24 -16.57
N MET A 156 -14.53 -1.96 -15.82
CA MET A 156 -13.50 -0.98 -16.15
C MET A 156 -12.30 -1.70 -16.77
N ALA A 157 -12.26 -1.75 -18.07
CA ALA A 157 -11.17 -2.41 -18.81
C ALA A 157 -9.92 -1.52 -18.88
#